data_89cb64b41575274ae5f34973cb7208bd
#
_entry.id   89cb64b41575274ae5f34973cb7208bd
#
_cell.length_a   1.000
_cell.length_b   1.000
_cell.length_c   1.000
_cell.angle_alpha   90.00
_cell.angle_beta   90.00
_cell.angle_gamma   90.00
#
_symmetry.space_group_name_H-M   'P 1'
#
loop_
_entity.id
_entity.type
_entity.pdbx_description
1 polymer ?
#
loop_
_entity_poly.entity_id
_entity_poly.type
_entity_poly.pdbx_seq_one_letter_code
_entity_poly.pdbx_strand_id
1 'polypeptide(L)'
;MHKFRNSALIFVIIISTLLSSGCTKFQSSIKDIKAETFGIERTFNVYDDFGNQTMTVAGKSTDIQTSEVENVLLITIDGYSWQHVGSSMIAVETGLENLVETYDVNQSVDTSAEGKGILTTLDRSINNFKSELTGLKRVIVIKNQSGVIIAVYEGDNVLVEESSLPSSTKILIDNKRMIIYRCDFEIFEAGMLK
;
A
#
# COMPACT_ATOMS: atom_id res chain seq x y z
N MET A 1 -45.85 -17.42 23.31
CA MET A 1 -44.53 -17.99 22.91
C MET A 1 -43.96 -17.46 21.58
N HIS A 2 -44.71 -16.84 20.65
CA HIS A 2 -44.19 -16.33 19.37
C HIS A 2 -43.35 -15.04 19.48
N LYS A 3 -43.62 -14.15 20.44
CA LYS A 3 -42.87 -12.87 20.57
C LYS A 3 -41.39 -13.06 20.99
N PHE A 4 -41.07 -14.05 21.81
CA PHE A 4 -39.68 -14.31 22.24
C PHE A 4 -38.82 -14.88 21.13
N ARG A 5 -39.41 -15.66 20.22
CA ARG A 5 -38.69 -16.28 19.08
C ARG A 5 -38.26 -15.25 18.02
N ASN A 6 -39.07 -14.22 17.80
CA ASN A 6 -38.74 -13.15 16.87
C ASN A 6 -37.68 -12.20 17.44
N SER A 7 -37.69 -11.90 18.73
CA SER A 7 -36.65 -11.09 19.37
C SER A 7 -35.27 -11.77 19.34
N ALA A 8 -35.21 -13.08 19.56
CA ALA A 8 -33.97 -13.83 19.50
C ALA A 8 -33.37 -13.85 18.07
N LEU A 9 -34.22 -13.97 17.06
CA LEU A 9 -33.80 -13.92 15.63
C LEU A 9 -33.26 -12.54 15.23
N ILE A 10 -33.91 -11.47 15.68
CA ILE A 10 -33.44 -10.09 15.43
C ILE A 10 -32.07 -9.85 16.12
N PHE A 11 -31.87 -10.38 17.32
CA PHE A 11 -30.62 -10.24 18.06
C PHE A 11 -29.46 -10.98 17.37
N VAL A 12 -29.72 -12.17 16.82
CA VAL A 12 -28.71 -12.94 16.05
C VAL A 12 -28.32 -12.24 14.74
N ILE A 13 -29.28 -11.62 14.06
CA ILE A 13 -29.02 -10.86 12.81
C ILE A 13 -28.18 -9.62 13.10
N ILE A 14 -28.47 -8.90 14.19
CA ILE A 14 -27.69 -7.71 14.60
C ILE A 14 -26.26 -8.09 14.98
N ILE A 15 -26.05 -9.21 15.67
CA ILE A 15 -24.70 -9.69 16.02
C ILE A 15 -23.94 -10.12 14.77
N SER A 16 -24.58 -10.77 13.78
CA SER A 16 -23.90 -11.20 12.56
C SER A 16 -23.47 -10.04 11.67
N THR A 17 -24.23 -8.93 11.62
CA THR A 17 -23.86 -7.73 10.88
C THR A 17 -22.75 -6.91 11.54
N LEU A 18 -22.62 -6.97 12.86
CA LEU A 18 -21.51 -6.33 13.60
C LEU A 18 -20.18 -7.08 13.44
N LEU A 19 -20.22 -8.38 13.19
CA LEU A 19 -19.01 -9.20 13.00
C LEU A 19 -18.38 -9.03 11.60
N SER A 20 -19.15 -8.66 10.59
CA SER A 20 -18.64 -8.54 9.22
C SER A 20 -17.87 -7.23 8.93
N SER A 21 -18.13 -6.16 9.69
CA SER A 21 -17.43 -4.88 9.52
C SER A 21 -16.23 -4.67 10.45
N GLY A 22 -16.02 -5.56 11.41
CA GLY A 22 -14.96 -5.44 12.43
C GLY A 22 -13.65 -6.16 12.11
N CYS A 23 -13.64 -7.12 11.18
CA CYS A 23 -12.48 -8.00 10.98
C CYS A 23 -11.23 -7.28 10.49
N THR A 24 -11.34 -6.30 9.60
CA THR A 24 -10.17 -5.60 9.04
C THR A 24 -9.52 -4.65 10.06
N LYS A 25 -10.31 -3.88 10.81
CA LYS A 25 -9.79 -3.00 11.88
C LYS A 25 -9.19 -3.79 13.04
N PHE A 26 -9.76 -4.95 13.37
CA PHE A 26 -9.25 -5.81 14.43
C PHE A 26 -7.90 -6.45 14.05
N GLN A 27 -7.74 -6.86 12.79
CA GLN A 27 -6.47 -7.38 12.29
C GLN A 27 -5.38 -6.31 12.26
N SER A 28 -5.71 -5.08 11.89
CA SER A 28 -4.79 -3.94 11.94
C SER A 28 -4.31 -3.67 13.36
N SER A 29 -5.22 -3.62 14.34
CA SER A 29 -4.88 -3.40 15.75
C SER A 29 -3.98 -4.50 16.34
N ILE A 30 -4.20 -5.76 15.99
CA ILE A 30 -3.31 -6.87 16.40
C ILE A 30 -1.92 -6.72 15.78
N LYS A 31 -1.84 -6.27 14.51
CA LYS A 31 -0.56 -6.00 13.86
C LYS A 31 0.18 -4.84 14.48
N ASP A 32 -0.51 -3.78 14.88
CA ASP A 32 0.11 -2.64 15.58
C ASP A 32 0.74 -3.09 16.91
N ILE A 33 0.01 -3.86 17.73
CA ILE A 33 0.54 -4.43 18.98
C ILE A 33 1.74 -5.34 18.72
N LYS A 34 1.70 -6.17 17.67
CA LYS A 34 2.79 -7.06 17.29
C LYS A 34 4.01 -6.29 16.77
N ALA A 35 3.78 -5.23 16.00
CA ALA A 35 4.82 -4.33 15.50
C ALA A 35 5.54 -3.59 16.63
N GLU A 36 4.79 -3.12 17.64
CA GLU A 36 5.35 -2.45 18.82
C GLU A 36 6.19 -3.41 19.69
N THR A 37 5.86 -4.71 19.69
CA THR A 37 6.52 -5.68 20.57
C THR A 37 7.72 -6.39 19.90
N PHE A 38 7.63 -6.70 18.61
CA PHE A 38 8.61 -7.53 17.92
C PHE A 38 9.21 -6.90 16.66
N GLY A 39 8.71 -5.72 16.25
CA GLY A 39 9.00 -5.13 14.95
C GLY A 39 8.30 -5.88 13.81
N ILE A 40 8.41 -5.34 12.61
CA ILE A 40 7.92 -5.97 11.37
C ILE A 40 9.07 -6.07 10.40
N GLU A 41 9.21 -7.22 9.74
CA GLU A 41 10.18 -7.39 8.68
C GLU A 41 9.73 -6.59 7.44
N ARG A 42 10.57 -5.65 7.01
CA ARG A 42 10.28 -4.74 5.89
C ARG A 42 11.50 -4.54 5.00
N THR A 43 11.17 -4.20 3.75
CA THR A 43 12.10 -3.60 2.79
C THR A 43 11.69 -2.16 2.54
N PHE A 44 12.66 -1.26 2.60
CA PHE A 44 12.53 0.16 2.30
C PHE A 44 13.18 0.45 0.95
N ASN A 45 12.40 0.96 0.01
CA ASN A 45 12.86 1.35 -1.31
C ASN A 45 12.71 2.85 -1.46
N VAL A 46 13.81 3.54 -1.77
CA VAL A 46 13.86 5.00 -1.97
C VAL A 46 14.04 5.28 -3.45
N TYR A 47 13.29 6.27 -3.95
CA TYR A 47 13.25 6.61 -5.36
C TYR A 47 13.55 8.10 -5.58
N ASP A 48 14.28 8.41 -6.67
CA ASP A 48 14.47 9.77 -7.12
C ASP A 48 13.24 10.32 -7.88
N ASP A 49 13.32 11.57 -8.32
CA ASP A 49 12.24 12.23 -9.05
C ASP A 49 12.04 11.65 -10.47
N PHE A 50 13.01 10.90 -10.98
CA PHE A 50 12.94 10.22 -12.27
C PHE A 50 12.38 8.79 -12.18
N GLY A 51 12.09 8.32 -10.96
CA GLY A 51 11.58 6.97 -10.70
C GLY A 51 12.66 5.90 -10.54
N ASN A 52 13.95 6.27 -10.55
CA ASN A 52 15.01 5.32 -10.31
C ASN A 52 15.07 4.98 -8.83
N GLN A 53 15.19 3.69 -8.52
CA GLN A 53 15.43 3.23 -7.16
C GLN A 53 16.89 3.53 -6.78
N THR A 54 17.07 4.47 -5.86
CA THR A 54 18.38 4.95 -5.43
C THR A 54 18.95 4.21 -4.24
N MET A 55 18.07 3.60 -3.42
CA MET A 55 18.47 2.86 -2.24
C MET A 55 17.46 1.78 -1.88
N THR A 56 17.96 0.66 -1.38
CA THR A 56 17.16 -0.40 -0.75
C THR A 56 17.80 -0.78 0.58
N VAL A 57 16.97 -0.84 1.63
CA VAL A 57 17.38 -1.33 2.95
C VAL A 57 16.34 -2.30 3.47
N ALA A 58 16.74 -3.45 3.95
CA ALA A 58 15.85 -4.44 4.52
C ALA A 58 16.24 -4.81 5.95
N GLY A 59 15.29 -5.15 6.79
CA GLY A 59 15.51 -5.60 8.15
C GLY A 59 14.39 -6.46 8.69
N LYS A 60 14.73 -7.32 9.62
CA LYS A 60 13.80 -8.26 10.26
C LYS A 60 12.95 -7.62 11.34
N SER A 61 13.49 -6.61 12.01
CA SER A 61 12.80 -5.83 13.04
C SER A 61 12.89 -4.36 12.68
N THR A 62 11.78 -3.80 12.18
CA THR A 62 11.77 -2.42 11.73
C THR A 62 10.67 -1.62 12.40
N ASP A 63 10.96 -0.37 12.71
CA ASP A 63 10.01 0.62 13.22
C ASP A 63 10.16 1.94 12.49
N ILE A 64 9.06 2.69 12.35
CA ILE A 64 9.02 3.99 11.69
C ILE A 64 8.28 4.95 12.59
N GLN A 65 8.94 6.02 12.99
CA GLN A 65 8.42 7.03 13.89
C GLN A 65 8.53 8.43 13.29
N THR A 66 7.76 9.37 13.83
CA THR A 66 7.94 10.79 13.56
C THR A 66 9.17 11.28 14.31
N SER A 67 10.05 12.01 13.63
CA SER A 67 11.15 12.73 14.26
C SER A 67 10.63 14.01 14.97
N GLU A 68 11.43 14.56 15.89
CA GLU A 68 11.20 15.89 16.43
C GLU A 68 11.36 17.00 15.37
N VAL A 69 12.06 16.68 14.28
CA VAL A 69 12.24 17.58 13.14
C VAL A 69 11.10 17.33 12.14
N GLU A 70 10.44 18.41 11.74
CA GLU A 70 9.31 18.36 10.82
C GLU A 70 9.66 17.66 9.51
N ASN A 71 8.74 16.81 9.02
CA ASN A 71 8.87 16.02 7.79
C ASN A 71 10.03 15.03 7.74
N VAL A 72 10.71 14.77 8.85
CA VAL A 72 11.75 13.74 8.96
C VAL A 72 11.14 12.47 9.56
N LEU A 73 11.36 11.34 8.92
CA LEU A 73 11.05 10.02 9.47
C LEU A 73 12.27 9.48 10.22
N LEU A 74 12.05 9.01 11.43
CA LEU A 74 13.03 8.23 12.18
C LEU A 74 12.74 6.74 11.99
N ILE A 75 13.65 6.04 11.36
CA ILE A 75 13.51 4.63 11.03
C ILE A 75 14.53 3.84 11.84
N THR A 76 14.08 2.81 12.52
CA THR A 76 14.95 1.85 13.21
C THR A 76 14.91 0.52 12.47
N ILE A 77 16.07 -0.03 12.15
CA ILE A 77 16.22 -1.28 11.40
C ILE A 77 17.23 -2.16 12.15
N ASP A 78 16.77 -3.27 12.72
CA ASP A 78 17.59 -4.21 13.48
C ASP A 78 18.47 -3.53 14.54
N GLY A 79 17.95 -2.46 15.19
CA GLY A 79 18.63 -1.68 16.21
C GLY A 79 19.47 -0.50 15.69
N TYR A 80 19.62 -0.35 14.38
CA TYR A 80 20.29 0.80 13.77
C TYR A 80 19.30 1.91 13.43
N SER A 81 19.69 3.16 13.67
CA SER A 81 18.86 4.33 13.38
C SER A 81 19.19 4.92 12.01
N TRP A 82 18.14 5.25 11.26
CA TRP A 82 18.20 5.92 9.97
C TRP A 82 17.18 7.06 9.94
N GLN A 83 17.58 8.23 9.46
CA GLN A 83 16.68 9.36 9.24
C GLN A 83 16.45 9.54 7.75
N HIS A 84 15.17 9.69 7.38
CA HIS A 84 14.78 9.87 5.99
C HIS A 84 13.96 11.15 5.82
N VAL A 85 14.27 11.92 4.78
CA VAL A 85 13.54 13.12 4.39
C VAL A 85 13.64 13.34 2.88
N GLY A 86 12.57 13.85 2.29
CA GLY A 86 12.58 14.35 0.92
C GLY A 86 12.11 13.36 -0.11
N SER A 87 12.97 12.43 -0.53
CA SER A 87 12.68 11.48 -1.62
C SER A 87 11.47 10.58 -1.35
N SER A 88 10.79 10.16 -2.40
CA SER A 88 9.72 9.17 -2.30
C SER A 88 10.25 7.85 -1.74
N MET A 89 9.53 7.26 -0.80
CA MET A 89 9.91 5.99 -0.18
C MET A 89 8.72 5.07 -0.04
N ILE A 90 8.95 3.79 -0.27
CA ILE A 90 7.98 2.71 -0.06
C ILE A 90 8.59 1.72 0.94
N ALA A 91 7.96 1.56 2.09
CA ALA A 91 8.30 0.55 3.09
C ALA A 91 7.28 -0.59 3.02
N VAL A 92 7.71 -1.75 2.55
CA VAL A 92 6.84 -2.91 2.36
C VAL A 92 7.17 -4.03 3.33
N GLU A 93 6.13 -4.63 3.90
CA GLU A 93 6.24 -5.87 4.68
C GLU A 93 6.62 -7.04 3.76
N THR A 94 7.51 -7.91 4.23
CA THR A 94 7.99 -9.08 3.48
C THR A 94 6.85 -9.90 2.89
N GLY A 95 6.99 -10.23 1.61
CA GLY A 95 6.03 -11.00 0.81
C GLY A 95 4.98 -10.16 0.08
N LEU A 96 5.13 -8.84 0.02
CA LEU A 96 4.54 -8.00 -1.02
C LEU A 96 5.56 -7.83 -2.15
N GLU A 97 5.15 -8.14 -3.35
CA GLU A 97 6.00 -8.07 -4.54
C GLU A 97 5.65 -6.84 -5.37
N ASN A 98 6.67 -6.10 -5.80
CA ASN A 98 6.49 -5.00 -6.75
C ASN A 98 6.44 -5.56 -8.18
N LEU A 99 5.31 -5.39 -8.81
CA LEU A 99 5.01 -5.95 -10.14
C LEU A 99 5.43 -5.02 -11.30
N VAL A 100 6.03 -3.87 -11.03
CA VAL A 100 6.45 -2.91 -12.06
C VAL A 100 7.35 -3.55 -13.12
N GLU A 101 8.32 -4.36 -12.71
CA GLU A 101 9.24 -5.03 -13.64
C GLU A 101 8.59 -6.22 -14.36
N THR A 102 7.69 -6.94 -13.67
CA THR A 102 7.00 -8.13 -14.21
C THR A 102 6.09 -7.76 -15.37
N TYR A 103 5.49 -6.59 -15.31
CA TYR A 103 4.52 -6.13 -16.29
C TYR A 103 5.08 -5.14 -17.31
N ASP A 104 6.41 -5.03 -17.37
CA ASP A 104 7.12 -4.16 -18.33
C ASP A 104 6.48 -2.75 -18.41
N VAL A 105 6.16 -2.20 -17.23
CA VAL A 105 5.74 -0.80 -17.10
C VAL A 105 6.98 0.05 -17.37
N ASN A 106 7.50 -0.08 -18.61
CA ASN A 106 8.67 0.66 -19.06
C ASN A 106 8.35 2.14 -19.06
N GLN A 107 8.93 2.82 -18.13
CA GLN A 107 8.85 4.25 -17.89
C GLN A 107 9.75 5.01 -18.85
N SER A 108 9.78 4.64 -20.11
CA SER A 108 10.28 5.56 -21.10
C SER A 108 9.25 6.69 -21.19
N VAL A 109 9.51 7.78 -20.47
CA VAL A 109 8.87 9.05 -20.73
C VAL A 109 9.30 9.45 -22.13
N ASP A 110 8.56 8.98 -23.13
CA ASP A 110 8.71 9.45 -24.49
C ASP A 110 8.09 10.85 -24.52
N THR A 111 8.91 11.85 -24.24
CA THR A 111 8.54 13.27 -24.32
C THR A 111 8.24 13.71 -25.75
N SER A 112 8.44 12.84 -26.74
CA SER A 112 8.21 13.13 -28.16
C SER A 112 6.77 12.85 -28.61
N ALA A 113 5.96 12.18 -27.79
CA ALA A 113 4.56 11.93 -28.12
C ALA A 113 3.70 13.16 -27.79
N GLU A 114 3.48 14.00 -28.78
CA GLU A 114 2.56 15.14 -28.70
C GLU A 114 1.24 14.75 -28.01
N GLY A 115 1.02 15.26 -26.79
CA GLY A 115 -0.29 15.31 -26.13
C GLY A 115 -0.84 14.01 -25.55
N LYS A 116 -0.10 12.90 -25.54
CA LYS A 116 -0.51 11.66 -24.87
C LYS A 116 0.22 11.54 -23.55
N GLY A 117 -0.44 11.96 -22.47
CA GLY A 117 0.10 11.95 -21.15
C GLY A 117 0.40 10.54 -20.62
N ILE A 118 1.03 10.50 -19.44
CA ILE A 118 1.36 9.33 -18.63
C ILE A 118 0.23 8.31 -18.55
N LEU A 119 -1.03 8.76 -18.58
CA LEU A 119 -2.24 7.92 -18.59
C LEU A 119 -2.28 6.91 -19.76
N THR A 120 -1.78 7.27 -20.94
CA THR A 120 -1.79 6.37 -22.11
C THR A 120 -0.77 5.24 -22.00
N THR A 121 0.34 5.48 -21.32
CA THR A 121 1.34 4.45 -21.05
C THR A 121 0.83 3.54 -19.92
N LEU A 122 0.20 4.12 -18.91
CA LEU A 122 -0.49 3.40 -17.85
C LEU A 122 -1.62 2.52 -18.44
N ASP A 123 -2.46 3.07 -19.30
CA ASP A 123 -3.56 2.33 -19.93
C ASP A 123 -3.08 1.11 -20.73
N ARG A 124 -1.98 1.20 -21.46
CA ARG A 124 -1.43 0.06 -22.19
C ARG A 124 -0.89 -1.03 -21.27
N SER A 125 -0.15 -0.63 -20.26
CA SER A 125 0.40 -1.56 -19.28
C SER A 125 -0.70 -2.25 -18.51
N ILE A 126 -1.69 -1.49 -18.06
CA ILE A 126 -2.86 -2.01 -17.36
C ILE A 126 -3.73 -2.91 -18.26
N ASN A 127 -3.86 -2.62 -19.54
CA ASN A 127 -4.59 -3.50 -20.48
C ASN A 127 -3.91 -4.87 -20.67
N ASN A 128 -2.59 -4.93 -20.62
CA ASN A 128 -1.86 -6.21 -20.61
C ASN A 128 -2.10 -6.97 -19.30
N PHE A 129 -2.17 -6.27 -18.18
CA PHE A 129 -2.53 -6.77 -16.86
C PHE A 129 -3.88 -7.46 -16.82
N LYS A 130 -4.88 -6.91 -17.50
CA LYS A 130 -6.27 -7.35 -17.43
C LYS A 130 -6.49 -8.78 -17.87
N SER A 131 -5.65 -9.31 -18.77
CA SER A 131 -5.81 -10.67 -19.27
C SER A 131 -5.50 -11.73 -18.20
N GLU A 132 -4.77 -11.36 -17.13
CA GLU A 132 -4.33 -12.29 -16.08
C GLU A 132 -5.09 -12.10 -14.75
N LEU A 133 -5.75 -10.94 -14.56
CA LEU A 133 -6.50 -10.64 -13.35
C LEU A 133 -7.94 -11.17 -13.43
N THR A 134 -8.19 -12.29 -12.78
CA THR A 134 -9.53 -12.86 -12.60
C THR A 134 -10.03 -12.59 -11.17
N GLY A 135 -11.19 -11.94 -11.05
CA GLY A 135 -11.85 -11.75 -9.75
C GLY A 135 -11.97 -10.30 -9.31
N LEU A 136 -12.17 -10.09 -8.00
CA LEU A 136 -12.33 -8.77 -7.35
C LEU A 136 -11.00 -8.11 -6.96
N LYS A 137 -9.89 -8.54 -7.55
CA LYS A 137 -8.57 -8.00 -7.25
C LYS A 137 -8.50 -6.50 -7.47
N ARG A 138 -7.76 -5.84 -6.61
CA ARG A 138 -7.43 -4.41 -6.71
C ARG A 138 -5.97 -4.24 -7.09
N VAL A 139 -5.72 -3.27 -7.95
CA VAL A 139 -4.38 -2.88 -8.39
C VAL A 139 -4.06 -1.53 -7.77
N ILE A 140 -2.92 -1.45 -7.12
CA ILE A 140 -2.39 -0.24 -6.49
C ILE A 140 -1.21 0.25 -7.33
N VAL A 141 -1.36 1.43 -7.91
CA VAL A 141 -0.31 2.10 -8.69
C VAL A 141 0.26 3.22 -7.85
N ILE A 142 1.57 3.19 -7.60
CA ILE A 142 2.27 4.19 -6.79
C ILE A 142 3.19 5.00 -7.71
N LYS A 143 3.12 6.33 -7.55
CA LYS A 143 3.93 7.29 -8.28
C LYS A 143 4.76 8.11 -7.30
N ASN A 144 5.93 8.56 -7.74
CA ASN A 144 6.67 9.58 -7.03
C ASN A 144 5.97 10.95 -7.18
N GLN A 145 6.51 11.99 -6.54
CA GLN A 145 5.94 13.34 -6.60
C GLN A 145 5.99 14.00 -7.98
N SER A 146 6.81 13.47 -8.90
CA SER A 146 6.88 13.91 -10.29
C SER A 146 5.87 13.16 -11.20
N GLY A 147 5.07 12.27 -10.64
CA GLY A 147 4.07 11.49 -11.36
C GLY A 147 4.61 10.24 -12.08
N VAL A 148 5.87 9.90 -11.86
CA VAL A 148 6.50 8.70 -12.43
C VAL A 148 6.07 7.48 -11.63
N ILE A 149 5.61 6.42 -12.31
CA ILE A 149 5.23 5.16 -11.65
C ILE A 149 6.50 4.48 -11.13
N ILE A 150 6.51 4.19 -9.82
CA ILE A 150 7.65 3.58 -9.13
C ILE A 150 7.34 2.19 -8.58
N ALA A 151 6.06 1.87 -8.42
CA ALA A 151 5.65 0.54 -7.96
C ALA A 151 4.21 0.23 -8.36
N VAL A 152 3.94 -1.06 -8.54
CA VAL A 152 2.59 -1.61 -8.73
C VAL A 152 2.44 -2.81 -7.81
N TYR A 153 1.33 -2.88 -7.09
CA TYR A 153 0.97 -4.02 -6.23
C TYR A 153 -0.45 -4.48 -6.55
N GLU A 154 -0.75 -5.72 -6.21
CA GLU A 154 -2.10 -6.26 -6.32
C GLU A 154 -2.51 -6.97 -5.02
N GLY A 155 -3.82 -7.06 -4.78
CA GLY A 155 -4.38 -7.82 -3.67
C GLY A 155 -5.89 -7.97 -3.76
N ASP A 156 -6.39 -8.99 -3.09
CA ASP A 156 -7.84 -9.23 -3.01
C ASP A 156 -8.50 -8.31 -1.99
N ASN A 157 -7.79 -7.99 -0.91
CA ASN A 157 -8.25 -7.11 0.16
C ASN A 157 -7.30 -5.93 0.32
N VAL A 158 -7.70 -4.76 -0.13
CA VAL A 158 -6.92 -3.52 -0.02
C VAL A 158 -7.67 -2.53 0.86
N LEU A 159 -7.00 -2.04 1.90
CA LEU A 159 -7.51 -1.04 2.82
C LEU A 159 -6.50 0.11 2.95
N VAL A 160 -6.97 1.34 2.78
CA VAL A 160 -6.20 2.54 3.07
C VAL A 160 -6.46 2.94 4.51
N GLU A 161 -5.41 3.14 5.28
CA GLU A 161 -5.45 3.53 6.69
C GLU A 161 -4.81 4.90 6.89
N GLU A 162 -5.31 5.63 7.87
CA GLU A 162 -4.68 6.87 8.31
C GLU A 162 -3.28 6.59 8.88
N SER A 163 -2.33 7.44 8.56
CA SER A 163 -0.97 7.39 9.09
C SER A 163 -0.72 8.57 10.03
N SER A 164 -0.13 8.30 11.18
CA SER A 164 0.37 9.34 12.09
C SER A 164 1.73 9.92 11.63
N LEU A 165 2.36 9.29 10.65
CA LEU A 165 3.64 9.75 10.10
C LEU A 165 3.41 10.91 9.11
N PRO A 166 4.25 11.93 9.09
CA PRO A 166 4.09 13.07 8.19
C PRO A 166 4.22 12.63 6.73
N SER A 167 3.41 13.21 5.84
CA SER A 167 3.41 12.96 4.40
C SER A 167 3.37 11.47 4.01
N SER A 168 2.68 10.66 4.81
CA SER A 168 2.62 9.20 4.64
C SER A 168 1.20 8.68 4.61
N THR A 169 1.03 7.56 3.93
CA THR A 169 -0.20 6.76 3.92
C THR A 169 0.14 5.31 4.23
N LYS A 170 -0.70 4.66 5.02
CA LYS A 170 -0.65 3.22 5.24
C LYS A 170 -1.61 2.52 4.29
N ILE A 171 -1.16 1.44 3.67
CA ILE A 171 -2.00 0.58 2.83
C ILE A 171 -1.83 -0.85 3.34
N LEU A 172 -2.93 -1.50 3.64
CA LEU A 172 -2.97 -2.92 3.98
C LEU A 172 -3.39 -3.70 2.73
N ILE A 173 -2.56 -4.63 2.31
CA ILE A 173 -2.77 -5.48 1.13
C ILE A 173 -2.72 -6.93 1.59
N ASP A 174 -3.84 -7.65 1.50
CA ASP A 174 -3.96 -9.04 1.94
C ASP A 174 -3.28 -9.30 3.29
N ASN A 175 -3.61 -8.43 4.27
CA ASN A 175 -3.09 -8.49 5.62
C ASN A 175 -1.59 -8.16 5.78
N LYS A 176 -0.92 -7.65 4.74
CA LYS A 176 0.45 -7.13 4.79
C LYS A 176 0.44 -5.62 4.70
N ARG A 177 1.32 -4.99 5.44
CA ARG A 177 1.39 -3.53 5.56
C ARG A 177 2.40 -2.94 4.59
N MET A 178 1.98 -1.89 3.91
CA MET A 178 2.83 -0.99 3.16
C MET A 178 2.68 0.42 3.72
N ILE A 179 3.77 1.16 3.82
CA ILE A 179 3.78 2.58 4.16
C ILE A 179 4.45 3.30 3.00
N ILE A 180 3.73 4.25 2.42
CA ILE A 180 4.26 5.12 1.38
C ILE A 180 4.51 6.52 1.97
N TYR A 181 5.64 7.12 1.63
CA TYR A 181 6.04 8.44 2.05
C TYR A 181 6.32 9.31 0.84
N ARG A 182 5.67 10.49 0.78
CA ARG A 182 5.77 11.44 -0.33
C ARG A 182 5.56 10.77 -1.70
N CYS A 183 4.52 9.98 -1.79
CA CYS A 183 4.08 9.31 -3.01
C CYS A 183 2.61 9.61 -3.27
N ASP A 184 2.25 9.68 -4.54
CA ASP A 184 0.87 9.62 -4.99
C ASP A 184 0.50 8.16 -5.27
N PHE A 185 -0.78 7.82 -5.17
CA PHE A 185 -1.24 6.48 -5.48
C PHE A 185 -2.68 6.48 -6.00
N GLU A 186 -3.00 5.49 -6.81
CA GLU A 186 -4.36 5.14 -7.19
C GLU A 186 -4.63 3.67 -6.90
N ILE A 187 -5.88 3.36 -6.56
CA ILE A 187 -6.36 1.99 -6.36
C ILE A 187 -7.54 1.76 -7.30
N PHE A 188 -7.38 0.78 -8.18
CA PHE A 188 -8.39 0.39 -9.15
C PHE A 188 -8.95 -0.99 -8.82
N GLU A 189 -10.25 -1.18 -9.02
CA GLU A 189 -10.78 -2.54 -9.17
C GLU A 189 -10.33 -3.08 -10.53
N ALA A 190 -9.79 -4.30 -10.56
CA ALA A 190 -9.28 -4.89 -11.80
C ALA A 190 -10.32 -4.87 -12.95
N GLY A 191 -11.60 -4.94 -12.62
CA GLY A 191 -12.70 -4.80 -13.58
C GLY A 191 -12.86 -3.42 -14.23
N MET A 192 -12.28 -2.35 -13.64
CA MET A 192 -12.32 -0.99 -14.20
C MET A 192 -11.26 -0.78 -15.28
N LEU A 193 -10.26 -1.62 -15.31
CA LEU A 193 -9.17 -1.54 -16.27
C LEU A 193 -9.67 -2.14 -17.59
N LYS A 194 -10.26 -1.32 -18.46
CA LYS A 194 -10.86 -1.70 -19.76
C LYS A 194 -9.92 -1.41 -20.91
#